data_427514a675ec01c9bd0e7c3c399d0511
#
_entry.id   427514a675ec01c9bd0e7c3c399d0511
#
_cell.length_a   1.000
_cell.length_b   1.000
_cell.length_c   1.000
_cell.angle_alpha   90.00
_cell.angle_beta   90.00
_cell.angle_gamma   90.00
#
_symmetry.space_group_name_H-M   'P 1'
#
loop_
_entity.id
_entity.type
_entity.pdbx_description
1 polymer ?
#
loop_
_entity_poly.entity_id
_entity_poly.type
_entity_poly.pdbx_seq_one_letter_code
_entity_poly.pdbx_strand_id
1 'polypeptide(L)'
;MADLELPRPLRLLRTMSWSLSESVGLPIAALAVGAWLGGRDVGLLAGVAATWVTAAARKVVTGSVPGLLTITALVLTLQTVVVIATGQLWIFLLHFVLANVCMCILFARTARTPNPLLARLAAEVVGLRQTAAHHHPGLHRFFQGATWLWAGVFGLTAACLAVL
;
A
#
# COMPACT_ATOMS: atom_id res chain seq x y z
N MET A 1 14.08 10.35 -32.79
CA MET A 1 14.12 10.68 -31.36
C MET A 1 12.69 11.01 -31.00
N ALA A 2 11.96 10.10 -30.37
CA ALA A 2 10.60 10.38 -29.93
C ALA A 2 10.72 11.17 -28.62
N ASP A 3 10.29 12.41 -28.65
CA ASP A 3 10.20 13.26 -27.47
C ASP A 3 9.29 12.54 -26.46
N LEU A 4 9.88 12.04 -25.40
CA LEU A 4 9.17 11.55 -24.24
C LEU A 4 8.54 12.76 -23.57
N GLU A 5 7.33 13.14 -24.00
CA GLU A 5 6.50 14.07 -23.25
C GLU A 5 6.18 13.45 -21.89
N LEU A 6 7.02 13.75 -20.93
CA LEU A 6 6.77 13.41 -19.53
C LEU A 6 5.48 14.11 -19.09
N PRO A 7 4.44 13.39 -18.69
CA PRO A 7 3.22 14.01 -18.23
C PRO A 7 3.57 14.92 -17.05
N ARG A 8 3.02 16.12 -17.03
CA ARG A 8 3.32 17.16 -16.04
C ARG A 8 3.27 16.57 -14.64
N PRO A 9 4.34 16.69 -13.82
CA PRO A 9 4.47 16.01 -12.52
C PRO A 9 3.30 16.30 -11.58
N LEU A 10 2.69 17.48 -11.69
CA LEU A 10 1.50 17.85 -10.91
C LEU A 10 0.25 17.01 -11.25
N ARG A 11 0.07 16.59 -12.50
CA ARG A 11 -1.06 15.71 -12.87
C ARG A 11 -0.84 14.29 -12.30
N LEU A 12 0.38 13.78 -12.36
CA LEU A 12 0.72 12.48 -11.79
C LEU A 12 0.53 12.49 -10.28
N LEU A 13 1.03 13.51 -9.58
CA LEU A 13 0.84 13.67 -8.14
C LEU A 13 -0.64 13.75 -7.76
N ARG A 14 -1.44 14.51 -8.48
CA ARG A 14 -2.88 14.64 -8.24
C ARG A 14 -3.62 13.31 -8.45
N THR A 15 -3.28 12.57 -9.49
CA THR A 15 -3.93 11.28 -9.78
C THR A 15 -3.51 10.23 -8.77
N MET A 16 -2.23 10.22 -8.35
CA MET A 16 -1.73 9.31 -7.34
C MET A 16 -2.30 9.62 -5.95
N SER A 17 -2.35 10.91 -5.55
CA SER A 17 -2.92 11.30 -4.26
C SER A 17 -4.42 10.98 -4.17
N TRP A 18 -5.16 11.20 -5.27
CA TRP A 18 -6.57 10.82 -5.34
C TRP A 18 -6.77 9.30 -5.19
N SER A 19 -6.01 8.51 -5.94
CA SER A 19 -6.07 7.05 -5.87
C SER A 19 -5.67 6.49 -4.50
N LEU A 20 -4.68 7.11 -3.85
CA LEU A 20 -4.25 6.74 -2.50
C LEU A 20 -5.30 7.12 -1.45
N SER A 21 -5.86 8.32 -1.52
CA SER A 21 -6.90 8.74 -0.57
C SER A 21 -8.18 7.91 -0.71
N GLU A 22 -8.54 7.51 -1.93
CA GLU A 22 -9.67 6.63 -2.18
C GLU A 22 -9.40 5.19 -1.67
N SER A 23 -8.20 4.66 -1.90
CA SER A 23 -7.88 3.26 -1.56
C SER A 23 -7.58 3.05 -0.07
N VAL A 24 -7.09 4.07 0.62
CA VAL A 24 -6.66 3.98 2.03
C VAL A 24 -7.52 4.87 2.92
N GLY A 25 -7.83 6.07 2.48
CA GLY A 25 -8.58 7.05 3.29
C GLY A 25 -10.02 6.62 3.55
N LEU A 26 -10.70 6.06 2.56
CA LEU A 26 -12.09 5.66 2.68
C LEU A 26 -12.30 4.47 3.64
N PRO A 27 -11.51 3.38 3.59
CA PRO A 27 -11.55 2.32 4.59
C PRO A 27 -11.22 2.79 6.00
N ILE A 28 -10.23 3.68 6.17
CA ILE A 28 -9.85 4.22 7.48
C ILE A 28 -10.96 5.11 8.02
N ALA A 29 -11.55 5.97 7.21
CA ALA A 29 -12.68 6.81 7.61
C ALA A 29 -13.89 5.96 8.01
N ALA A 30 -14.22 4.92 7.23
CA ALA A 30 -15.30 4.00 7.54
C ALA A 30 -15.05 3.25 8.86
N LEU A 31 -13.81 2.81 9.10
CA LEU A 31 -13.41 2.17 10.36
C LEU A 31 -13.58 3.15 11.54
N ALA A 32 -13.10 4.39 11.40
CA ALA A 32 -13.18 5.39 12.46
C ALA A 32 -14.62 5.78 12.78
N VAL A 33 -15.44 6.04 11.76
CA VAL A 33 -16.86 6.39 11.93
C VAL A 33 -17.63 5.19 12.50
N GLY A 34 -17.41 3.99 11.99
CA GLY A 34 -18.03 2.78 12.50
C GLY A 34 -17.66 2.50 13.95
N ALA A 35 -16.40 2.69 14.32
CA ALA A 35 -15.93 2.54 15.70
C ALA A 35 -16.55 3.57 16.64
N TRP A 36 -16.74 4.80 16.18
CA TRP A 36 -17.38 5.86 16.94
C TRP A 36 -18.88 5.63 17.16
N LEU A 37 -19.59 5.11 16.14
CA LEU A 37 -21.04 4.88 16.18
C LEU A 37 -21.45 3.61 16.91
N GLY A 38 -20.71 2.52 16.72
CA GLY A 38 -21.11 1.19 17.19
C GLY A 38 -20.00 0.39 17.89
N GLY A 39 -18.91 1.06 18.24
CA GLY A 39 -17.77 0.42 18.91
C GLY A 39 -16.85 -0.32 17.95
N ARG A 40 -15.85 -0.99 18.54
CA ARG A 40 -14.74 -1.62 17.84
C ARG A 40 -15.16 -2.55 16.69
N ASP A 41 -16.08 -3.45 16.97
CA ASP A 41 -16.44 -4.52 16.02
C ASP A 41 -17.20 -3.97 14.82
N VAL A 42 -18.05 -2.96 15.04
CA VAL A 42 -18.75 -2.23 13.97
C VAL A 42 -17.74 -1.46 13.12
N GLY A 43 -16.72 -0.86 13.73
CA GLY A 43 -15.64 -0.17 13.00
C GLY A 43 -14.85 -1.12 12.10
N LEU A 44 -14.46 -2.27 12.61
CA LEU A 44 -13.73 -3.28 11.83
C LEU A 44 -14.56 -3.78 10.64
N LEU A 45 -15.84 -4.09 10.86
CA LEU A 45 -16.75 -4.52 9.78
C LEU A 45 -16.99 -3.41 8.76
N ALA A 46 -17.14 -2.17 9.20
CA ALA A 46 -17.30 -1.02 8.30
C ALA A 46 -16.06 -0.80 7.43
N GLY A 47 -14.84 -0.93 7.99
CA GLY A 47 -13.60 -0.85 7.23
C GLY A 47 -13.46 -1.95 6.17
N VAL A 48 -13.80 -3.19 6.52
CA VAL A 48 -13.84 -4.32 5.56
C VAL A 48 -14.87 -4.07 4.46
N ALA A 49 -16.10 -3.70 4.83
CA ALA A 49 -17.16 -3.42 3.89
C ALA A 49 -16.76 -2.31 2.90
N ALA A 50 -16.18 -1.21 3.40
CA ALA A 50 -15.70 -0.11 2.57
C ALA A 50 -14.62 -0.58 1.58
N THR A 51 -13.71 -1.45 2.00
CA THR A 51 -12.65 -1.99 1.13
C THR A 51 -13.24 -2.84 0.00
N TRP A 52 -14.20 -3.71 0.30
CA TRP A 52 -14.89 -4.53 -0.71
C TRP A 52 -15.77 -3.70 -1.65
N VAL A 53 -16.46 -2.67 -1.13
CA VAL A 53 -17.24 -1.73 -1.96
C VAL A 53 -16.31 -0.99 -2.92
N THR A 54 -15.16 -0.53 -2.46
CA THR A 54 -14.15 0.13 -3.31
C THR A 54 -13.63 -0.82 -4.39
N ALA A 55 -13.35 -2.08 -4.04
CA ALA A 55 -12.90 -3.08 -5.00
C ALA A 55 -13.99 -3.39 -6.05
N ALA A 56 -15.24 -3.52 -5.63
CA ALA A 56 -16.37 -3.73 -6.52
C ALA A 56 -16.61 -2.54 -7.46
N ALA A 57 -16.59 -1.33 -6.91
CA ALA A 57 -16.72 -0.09 -7.69
C ALA A 57 -15.63 0.02 -8.76
N ARG A 58 -14.37 -0.28 -8.41
CA ARG A 58 -13.27 -0.31 -9.38
C ARG A 58 -13.49 -1.37 -10.46
N LYS A 59 -13.95 -2.56 -10.10
CA LYS A 59 -14.25 -3.60 -11.08
C LYS A 59 -15.30 -3.14 -12.10
N VAL A 60 -16.33 -2.44 -11.63
CA VAL A 60 -17.40 -1.93 -12.49
C VAL A 60 -16.89 -0.80 -13.40
N VAL A 61 -16.09 0.12 -12.87
CA VAL A 61 -15.63 1.32 -13.60
C VAL A 61 -14.47 1.03 -14.54
N THR A 62 -13.49 0.21 -14.09
CA THR A 62 -12.24 -0.03 -14.85
C THR A 62 -12.16 -1.43 -15.46
N GLY A 63 -13.12 -2.30 -15.20
CA GLY A 63 -13.13 -3.69 -15.67
C GLY A 63 -12.12 -4.61 -14.98
N SER A 64 -11.20 -4.06 -14.15
CA SER A 64 -10.15 -4.82 -13.47
C SER A 64 -9.99 -4.38 -12.02
N VAL A 65 -9.66 -5.31 -11.14
CA VAL A 65 -9.31 -5.02 -9.75
C VAL A 65 -7.81 -5.21 -9.60
N PRO A 66 -7.07 -4.20 -9.10
CA PRO A 66 -5.66 -4.37 -8.80
C PRO A 66 -5.45 -5.55 -7.82
N GLY A 67 -4.53 -6.46 -8.14
CA GLY A 67 -4.26 -7.64 -7.33
C GLY A 67 -3.92 -7.28 -5.87
N LEU A 68 -3.19 -6.18 -5.69
CA LEU A 68 -2.86 -5.64 -4.37
C LEU A 68 -4.12 -5.30 -3.54
N LEU A 69 -5.12 -4.66 -4.15
CA LEU A 69 -6.37 -4.31 -3.46
C LEU A 69 -7.15 -5.56 -3.04
N THR A 70 -7.17 -6.60 -3.90
CA THR A 70 -7.82 -7.87 -3.59
C THR A 70 -7.13 -8.58 -2.42
N ILE A 71 -5.80 -8.66 -2.44
CA ILE A 71 -5.01 -9.25 -1.36
C ILE A 71 -5.24 -8.48 -0.06
N THR A 72 -5.20 -7.16 -0.09
CA THR A 72 -5.45 -6.31 1.08
C THR A 72 -6.86 -6.55 1.65
N ALA A 73 -7.88 -6.62 0.78
CA ALA A 73 -9.26 -6.90 1.20
C ALA A 73 -9.39 -8.26 1.88
N LEU A 74 -8.78 -9.30 1.30
CA LEU A 74 -8.79 -10.66 1.88
C LEU A 74 -8.08 -10.71 3.22
N VAL A 75 -6.89 -10.12 3.32
CA VAL A 75 -6.11 -10.07 4.56
C VAL A 75 -6.87 -9.30 5.64
N LEU A 76 -7.44 -8.15 5.32
CA LEU A 76 -8.22 -7.35 6.27
C LEU A 76 -9.47 -8.10 6.73
N THR A 77 -10.14 -8.83 5.83
CA THR A 77 -11.30 -9.66 6.16
C THR A 77 -10.91 -10.77 7.13
N LEU A 78 -9.85 -11.52 6.82
CA LEU A 78 -9.37 -12.60 7.66
C LEU A 78 -8.99 -12.08 9.06
N GLN A 79 -8.27 -10.96 9.13
CA GLN A 79 -7.92 -10.32 10.39
C GLN A 79 -9.14 -9.93 11.21
N THR A 80 -10.12 -9.30 10.58
CA THR A 80 -11.35 -8.88 11.24
C THR A 80 -12.10 -10.07 11.81
N VAL A 81 -12.22 -11.17 11.07
CA VAL A 81 -12.82 -12.41 11.54
C VAL A 81 -12.08 -12.96 12.76
N VAL A 82 -10.74 -13.00 12.71
CA VAL A 82 -9.92 -13.49 13.84
C VAL A 82 -10.10 -12.61 15.06
N VAL A 83 -10.10 -11.28 14.92
CA VAL A 83 -10.26 -10.34 16.04
C VAL A 83 -11.65 -10.46 16.66
N ILE A 84 -12.70 -10.56 15.86
CA ILE A 84 -14.07 -10.73 16.37
C ILE A 84 -14.23 -12.09 17.07
N ALA A 85 -13.66 -13.15 16.50
CA ALA A 85 -13.77 -14.50 17.06
C ALA A 85 -12.98 -14.68 18.38
N THR A 86 -11.82 -14.02 18.49
CA THR A 86 -10.94 -14.15 19.68
C THR A 86 -11.16 -13.04 20.71
N GLY A 87 -11.76 -11.92 20.34
CA GLY A 87 -11.87 -10.73 21.16
C GLY A 87 -10.55 -9.99 21.43
N GLN A 88 -9.45 -10.49 20.86
CA GLN A 88 -8.09 -10.04 21.17
C GLN A 88 -7.54 -9.08 20.13
N LEU A 89 -7.51 -7.81 20.46
CA LEU A 89 -7.01 -6.75 19.57
C LEU A 89 -5.51 -6.85 19.29
N TRP A 90 -4.73 -7.41 20.21
CA TRP A 90 -3.29 -7.55 20.04
C TRP A 90 -2.90 -8.45 18.85
N ILE A 91 -3.75 -9.41 18.45
CA ILE A 91 -3.53 -10.23 17.26
C ILE A 91 -3.53 -9.36 15.99
N PHE A 92 -4.43 -8.38 15.94
CA PHE A 92 -4.47 -7.40 14.85
C PHE A 92 -3.18 -6.55 14.81
N LEU A 93 -2.73 -6.07 15.98
CA LEU A 93 -1.49 -5.30 16.08
C LEU A 93 -0.27 -6.14 15.68
N LEU A 94 -0.20 -7.38 16.14
CA LEU A 94 0.89 -8.30 15.80
C LEU A 94 1.00 -8.52 14.29
N HIS A 95 -0.12 -8.64 13.60
CA HIS A 95 -0.10 -8.77 12.14
C HIS A 95 0.47 -7.52 11.47
N PHE A 96 0.10 -6.32 11.93
CA PHE A 96 0.67 -5.08 11.40
C PHE A 96 2.18 -5.00 11.63
N VAL A 97 2.65 -5.40 12.81
CA VAL A 97 4.10 -5.49 13.09
C VAL A 97 4.78 -6.44 12.11
N LEU A 98 4.25 -7.67 11.97
CA LEU A 98 4.80 -8.67 11.06
C LEU A 98 4.78 -8.19 9.59
N ALA A 99 3.69 -7.59 9.14
CA ALA A 99 3.59 -7.06 7.78
C ALA A 99 4.63 -5.96 7.54
N ASN A 100 4.82 -5.04 8.47
CA ASN A 100 5.83 -3.99 8.36
C ASN A 100 7.26 -4.57 8.40
N VAL A 101 7.53 -5.57 9.23
CA VAL A 101 8.83 -6.27 9.26
C VAL A 101 9.09 -6.97 7.92
N CYS A 102 8.10 -7.69 7.38
CA CYS A 102 8.23 -8.35 6.07
C CYS A 102 8.50 -7.33 4.96
N MET A 103 7.77 -6.20 4.94
CA MET A 103 7.99 -5.13 3.96
C MET A 103 9.37 -4.48 4.14
N CYS A 104 9.81 -4.21 5.37
CA CYS A 104 11.15 -3.71 5.65
C CYS A 104 12.23 -4.64 5.06
N ILE A 105 12.15 -5.94 5.33
CA ILE A 105 13.10 -6.93 4.80
C ILE A 105 13.05 -6.96 3.28
N LEU A 106 11.88 -6.96 2.68
CA LEU A 106 11.67 -7.03 1.24
C LEU A 106 12.24 -5.81 0.53
N PHE A 107 11.97 -4.61 1.05
CA PHE A 107 12.54 -3.37 0.52
C PHE A 107 14.07 -3.32 0.72
N ALA A 108 14.58 -3.67 1.91
CA ALA A 108 16.01 -3.67 2.19
C ALA A 108 16.79 -4.66 1.29
N ARG A 109 16.23 -5.86 1.04
CA ARG A 109 16.84 -6.84 0.13
C ARG A 109 16.85 -6.36 -1.31
N THR A 110 15.74 -5.78 -1.78
CA THR A 110 15.61 -5.31 -3.16
C THR A 110 16.38 -4.02 -3.41
N ALA A 111 16.61 -3.17 -2.40
CA ALA A 111 17.43 -1.98 -2.52
C ALA A 111 18.89 -2.27 -2.92
N ARG A 112 19.39 -3.48 -2.59
CA ARG A 112 20.75 -3.92 -2.96
C ARG A 112 20.81 -4.55 -4.35
N THR A 113 19.70 -4.76 -5.00
CA THR A 113 19.66 -5.37 -6.34
C THR A 113 19.78 -4.32 -7.44
N PRO A 114 20.20 -4.71 -8.65
CA PRO A 114 20.23 -3.79 -9.80
C PRO A 114 18.84 -3.25 -10.18
N ASN A 115 17.76 -3.91 -9.75
CA ASN A 115 16.37 -3.51 -9.98
C ASN A 115 15.63 -3.31 -8.65
N PRO A 116 15.78 -2.15 -7.98
CA PRO A 116 15.08 -1.83 -6.75
C PRO A 116 13.55 -1.95 -6.91
N LEU A 117 12.86 -2.38 -5.85
CA LEU A 117 11.42 -2.62 -5.89
C LEU A 117 10.64 -1.40 -6.37
N LEU A 118 11.01 -0.22 -5.92
CA LEU A 118 10.39 1.04 -6.34
C LEU A 118 10.55 1.31 -7.83
N ALA A 119 11.67 0.93 -8.44
CA ALA A 119 11.87 1.07 -9.89
C ALA A 119 10.90 0.14 -10.66
N ARG A 120 10.69 -1.09 -10.15
CA ARG A 120 9.72 -2.04 -10.74
C ARG A 120 8.29 -1.52 -10.63
N LEU A 121 7.90 -1.05 -9.44
CA LEU A 121 6.56 -0.48 -9.21
C LEU A 121 6.33 0.78 -10.06
N ALA A 122 7.32 1.65 -10.16
CA ALA A 122 7.25 2.83 -11.01
C ALA A 122 7.11 2.45 -12.50
N ALA A 123 7.83 1.45 -12.96
CA ALA A 123 7.74 0.95 -14.33
C ALA A 123 6.34 0.37 -14.63
N GLU A 124 5.75 -0.33 -13.66
CA GLU A 124 4.41 -0.91 -13.78
C GLU A 124 3.32 0.17 -13.81
N VAL A 125 3.42 1.19 -12.93
CA VAL A 125 2.43 2.27 -12.82
C VAL A 125 2.49 3.25 -14.00
N VAL A 126 3.69 3.57 -14.47
CA VAL A 126 3.89 4.58 -15.54
C VAL A 126 3.98 3.93 -16.92
N GLY A 127 3.96 2.59 -17.00
CA GLY A 127 4.13 1.86 -18.27
C GLY A 127 5.50 2.08 -18.90
N LEU A 128 6.48 2.57 -18.12
CA LEU A 128 7.85 2.75 -18.60
C LEU A 128 8.46 1.38 -18.89
N ARG A 129 8.95 1.19 -20.12
CA ARG A 129 9.76 0.00 -20.41
C ARG A 129 10.93 -0.04 -19.42
N GLN A 130 11.10 -1.16 -18.75
CA GLN A 130 12.16 -1.38 -17.74
C GLN A 130 13.58 -1.01 -18.25
N THR A 131 13.78 -1.00 -19.57
CA THR A 131 15.01 -0.61 -20.25
C THR A 131 15.40 0.85 -20.02
N ALA A 132 14.44 1.77 -19.77
CA ALA A 132 14.75 3.19 -19.59
C ALA A 132 15.43 3.49 -18.25
N ALA A 133 15.12 2.71 -17.19
CA ALA A 133 15.71 2.90 -15.88
C ALA A 133 17.20 2.49 -15.83
N HIS A 134 17.63 1.59 -16.71
CA HIS A 134 19.03 1.12 -16.75
C HIS A 134 20.01 2.08 -17.43
N HIS A 135 19.53 2.99 -18.26
CA HIS A 135 20.40 3.88 -19.04
C HIS A 135 20.82 5.17 -18.31
N HIS A 136 20.23 5.47 -17.14
CA HIS A 136 20.55 6.67 -16.36
C HIS A 136 21.02 6.33 -14.94
N PRO A 137 22.32 6.40 -14.64
CA PRO A 137 22.87 6.06 -13.32
C PRO A 137 22.31 6.93 -12.18
N GLY A 138 21.91 8.15 -12.47
CA GLY A 138 21.23 9.04 -11.50
C GLY A 138 19.87 8.53 -11.08
N LEU A 139 19.08 7.99 -12.03
CA LEU A 139 17.75 7.46 -11.76
C LEU A 139 17.81 6.17 -10.93
N HIS A 140 18.81 5.32 -11.19
CA HIS A 140 19.06 4.13 -10.40
C HIS A 140 19.37 4.47 -8.93
N ARG A 141 20.28 5.43 -8.69
CA ARG A 141 20.62 5.89 -7.33
C ARG A 141 19.41 6.49 -6.61
N PHE A 142 18.58 7.24 -7.32
CA PHE A 142 17.34 7.78 -6.76
C PHE A 142 16.38 6.68 -6.30
N PHE A 143 16.09 5.67 -7.15
CA PHE A 143 15.22 4.56 -6.79
C PHE A 143 15.81 3.69 -5.67
N GLN A 144 17.13 3.51 -5.66
CA GLN A 144 17.81 2.80 -4.59
C GLN A 144 17.66 3.55 -3.26
N GLY A 145 17.92 4.86 -3.25
CA GLY A 145 17.75 5.71 -2.06
C GLY A 145 16.31 5.74 -1.56
N ALA A 146 15.35 5.88 -2.48
CA ALA A 146 13.93 5.84 -2.14
C ALA A 146 13.50 4.46 -1.59
N THR A 147 14.05 3.36 -2.11
CA THR A 147 13.78 2.01 -1.60
C THR A 147 14.33 1.84 -0.18
N TRP A 148 15.51 2.36 0.12
CA TRP A 148 16.08 2.38 1.48
C TRP A 148 15.27 3.24 2.44
N LEU A 149 14.80 4.40 1.99
CA LEU A 149 13.93 5.26 2.81
C LEU A 149 12.65 4.53 3.21
N TRP A 150 11.99 3.85 2.28
CA TRP A 150 10.80 3.05 2.57
C TRP A 150 11.09 1.87 3.49
N ALA A 151 12.23 1.18 3.33
CA ALA A 151 12.65 0.16 4.27
C ALA A 151 12.78 0.72 5.69
N GLY A 152 13.37 1.91 5.83
CA GLY A 152 13.48 2.62 7.11
C GLY A 152 12.12 2.99 7.70
N VAL A 153 11.19 3.49 6.89
CA VAL A 153 9.82 3.82 7.32
C VAL A 153 9.09 2.58 7.84
N PHE A 154 9.13 1.46 7.10
CA PHE A 154 8.51 0.21 7.56
C PHE A 154 9.16 -0.34 8.83
N GLY A 155 10.50 -0.28 8.93
CA GLY A 155 11.22 -0.70 10.14
C GLY A 155 10.87 0.15 11.35
N LEU A 156 10.82 1.47 11.20
CA LEU A 156 10.42 2.39 12.27
C LEU A 156 8.96 2.16 12.69
N THR A 157 8.06 2.01 11.73
CA THR A 157 6.65 1.72 12.01
C THR A 157 6.50 0.40 12.77
N ALA A 158 7.22 -0.65 12.36
CA ALA A 158 7.21 -1.93 13.08
C ALA A 158 7.72 -1.78 14.52
N ALA A 159 8.80 -1.04 14.72
CA ALA A 159 9.36 -0.77 16.05
C ALA A 159 8.38 0.02 16.93
N CYS A 160 7.76 1.08 16.40
CA CYS A 160 6.77 1.85 17.12
C CYS A 160 5.55 1.01 17.52
N LEU A 161 5.04 0.17 16.62
CA LEU A 161 3.90 -0.70 16.88
C LEU A 161 4.23 -1.83 17.87
N ALA A 162 5.50 -2.28 17.93
CA ALA A 162 5.91 -3.33 18.86
C ALA A 162 6.06 -2.84 20.31
N VAL A 163 6.14 -1.53 20.53
CA VAL A 163 6.26 -0.89 21.85
C VAL A 163 4.90 -0.48 22.43
N LEU A 164 3.86 -0.41 21.59
CA LEU A 164 2.47 -0.12 22.00
C LEU A 164 1.78 -1.36 22.57
#